data_24c8008f88e45b36923cdd14c6b7258d
#
_entry.id   24c8008f88e45b36923cdd14c6b7258d
#
_cell.length_a   1.000
_cell.length_b   1.000
_cell.length_c   1.000
_cell.angle_alpha   90.00
_cell.angle_beta   90.00
_cell.angle_gamma   90.00
#
_symmetry.space_group_name_H-M   'P 1'
#
loop_
_entity.id
_entity.type
_entity.pdbx_description
1 polymer ?
#
loop_
_entity_poly.entity_id
_entity_poly.type
_entity_poly.pdbx_seq_one_letter_code
_entity_poly.pdbx_strand_id
1 'polypeptide(L)'
;MRNKILTMILALATTAASARDFYDENGGYYGPEDFKDFSGAYYTGDYTSPFKTCLGKTDEEIQEKLDQLWNHYFKGESNEKVYFDRGYEAYILDTGNNDVRSEGMSYGMMIAVQTNHKAEFDKLWAFAKNHMWHKSGQWDGYFAWQCGTDGYMRDQNCAPDAEMYFMMSLLFAANRWHDSSYMDDAQYILEKCWKNGSGSLFSEYFNVICFQPYNCTDFTDPSYDLPAFIDLFSRWSDTKQDRWSMVAYATRNHLYKSSHSRTGLFADYTEFNGQPKSTSYNTNSHKYMYDAMRCAMNFGMDYYLFGADAERQEIMAKRLIGFFEEDNYEHARFNWDGSSPSESYTVGETGANAVACYCLLNNPEYEDAVKRNLEMAWNVKPLKGQYRYYDGLVHYLSMLHLCGSFKIWKPEPIVDSLMGTTTKGVTDKNADNAWYAFDGTRQHCKPSKKGVYVKNGKKVIVQ
;
A
#
# COMPACT_ATOMS: atom_id res chain seq x y z
N MET A 1 32.66 32.77 -24.50
CA MET A 1 32.83 31.37 -24.01
C MET A 1 32.57 31.20 -22.51
N ARG A 2 32.96 32.16 -21.66
CA ARG A 2 32.76 32.05 -20.20
C ARG A 2 31.27 31.99 -19.77
N ASN A 3 30.39 32.75 -20.43
CA ASN A 3 28.94 32.78 -20.06
C ASN A 3 28.17 31.54 -20.50
N LYS A 4 28.59 30.81 -21.52
CA LYS A 4 27.93 29.56 -21.93
C LYS A 4 28.26 28.38 -21.02
N ILE A 5 29.46 28.38 -20.43
CA ILE A 5 29.88 27.36 -19.46
C ILE A 5 29.17 27.58 -18.14
N LEU A 6 28.95 28.83 -17.74
CA LEU A 6 28.20 29.15 -16.49
C LEU A 6 26.70 28.78 -16.58
N THR A 7 26.10 28.98 -17.77
CA THR A 7 24.69 28.59 -18.03
C THR A 7 24.52 27.07 -18.07
N MET A 8 25.51 26.36 -18.60
CA MET A 8 25.49 24.90 -18.65
C MET A 8 25.73 24.28 -17.25
N ILE A 9 26.57 24.89 -16.41
CA ILE A 9 26.78 24.49 -15.04
C ILE A 9 25.53 24.80 -14.18
N LEU A 10 24.81 25.91 -14.44
CA LEU A 10 23.58 26.24 -13.76
C LEU A 10 22.42 25.31 -14.16
N ALA A 11 22.34 24.91 -15.43
CA ALA A 11 21.34 23.94 -15.91
C ALA A 11 21.61 22.52 -15.34
N LEU A 12 22.88 22.13 -15.21
CA LEU A 12 23.27 20.87 -14.56
C LEU A 12 23.03 20.93 -13.04
N ALA A 13 23.19 22.09 -12.41
CA ALA A 13 22.92 22.25 -10.99
C ALA A 13 21.40 22.24 -10.66
N THR A 14 20.54 22.72 -11.58
CA THR A 14 19.09 22.67 -11.40
C THR A 14 18.53 21.28 -11.66
N THR A 15 19.08 20.52 -12.60
CA THR A 15 18.73 19.10 -12.77
C THR A 15 19.27 18.22 -11.63
N ALA A 16 20.44 18.55 -11.08
CA ALA A 16 20.99 17.87 -9.90
C ALA A 16 20.21 18.20 -8.62
N ALA A 17 19.58 19.38 -8.49
CA ALA A 17 18.78 19.74 -7.33
C ALA A 17 17.45 18.95 -7.28
N SER A 18 16.83 18.65 -8.43
CA SER A 18 15.67 17.76 -8.49
C SER A 18 16.03 16.27 -8.32
N ALA A 19 17.28 15.90 -8.53
CA ALA A 19 17.78 14.53 -8.31
C ALA A 19 18.34 14.29 -6.90
N ARG A 20 18.53 15.35 -6.10
CA ARG A 20 19.11 15.22 -4.74
C ARG A 20 18.21 14.45 -3.76
N ASP A 21 16.91 14.38 -4.02
CA ASP A 21 15.97 13.61 -3.18
C ASP A 21 16.06 12.09 -3.43
N PHE A 22 16.87 11.67 -4.42
CA PHE A 22 17.17 10.26 -4.72
C PHE A 22 18.55 9.82 -4.22
N TYR A 23 19.19 10.61 -3.39
CA TYR A 23 20.48 10.26 -2.79
C TYR A 23 20.32 10.05 -1.30
N ASP A 24 21.02 9.06 -0.77
CA ASP A 24 21.16 8.88 0.66
C ASP A 24 21.91 10.06 1.29
N GLU A 25 21.98 10.10 2.62
CA GLU A 25 22.71 11.11 3.37
C GLU A 25 24.23 11.14 3.06
N ASN A 26 24.75 10.07 2.42
CA ASN A 26 26.13 9.92 1.97
C ASN A 26 26.32 10.22 0.48
N GLY A 27 25.23 10.58 -0.24
CA GLY A 27 25.25 10.89 -1.66
C GLY A 27 25.17 9.67 -2.58
N GLY A 28 24.79 8.49 -2.06
CA GLY A 28 24.49 7.30 -2.83
C GLY A 28 23.15 7.43 -3.55
N TYR A 29 23.10 7.10 -4.85
CA TYR A 29 21.89 7.15 -5.66
C TYR A 29 21.03 5.90 -5.42
N TYR A 30 19.81 6.11 -4.95
CA TYR A 30 18.77 5.09 -4.88
C TYR A 30 17.84 5.24 -6.10
N GLY A 31 18.25 4.72 -7.24
CA GLY A 31 17.37 4.58 -8.39
C GLY A 31 16.57 3.28 -8.33
N PRO A 32 15.49 3.13 -9.09
CA PRO A 32 14.73 1.87 -9.19
C PRO A 32 15.62 0.67 -9.61
N GLU A 33 16.82 0.92 -10.14
CA GLU A 33 17.79 -0.09 -10.55
C GLU A 33 18.65 -0.64 -9.39
N ASP A 34 18.68 0.03 -8.24
CA ASP A 34 19.48 -0.36 -7.08
C ASP A 34 18.73 -1.27 -6.10
N PHE A 35 17.41 -1.39 -6.26
CA PHE A 35 16.60 -2.36 -5.54
C PHE A 35 16.76 -3.75 -6.17
N LYS A 36 17.85 -4.44 -5.83
CA LYS A 36 18.26 -5.69 -6.48
C LYS A 36 17.76 -6.94 -5.79
N ASP A 37 17.04 -6.83 -4.70
CA ASP A 37 16.47 -7.99 -4.05
C ASP A 37 15.15 -8.38 -4.71
N PHE A 38 15.21 -9.41 -5.57
CA PHE A 38 14.05 -10.04 -6.19
C PHE A 38 13.46 -11.15 -5.29
N SER A 39 13.60 -11.01 -3.97
CA SER A 39 13.16 -12.01 -3.00
C SER A 39 11.69 -11.86 -2.61
N GLY A 40 11.08 -10.68 -2.81
CA GLY A 40 9.70 -10.40 -2.42
C GLY A 40 8.66 -11.27 -3.15
N ALA A 41 7.50 -11.43 -2.52
CA ALA A 41 6.39 -12.25 -3.04
C ALA A 41 5.93 -11.82 -4.44
N TYR A 42 6.08 -10.56 -4.80
CA TYR A 42 5.82 -10.10 -6.16
C TYR A 42 6.63 -10.89 -7.20
N TYR A 43 7.90 -11.19 -6.92
CA TYR A 43 8.79 -11.86 -7.85
C TYR A 43 8.73 -13.38 -7.73
N THR A 44 8.61 -13.89 -6.51
CA THR A 44 8.71 -15.32 -6.19
C THR A 44 7.36 -16.04 -6.24
N GLY A 45 6.26 -15.32 -5.99
CA GLY A 45 4.94 -15.91 -5.75
C GLY A 45 4.83 -16.60 -4.39
N ASP A 46 5.81 -16.41 -3.49
CA ASP A 46 5.80 -17.01 -2.16
C ASP A 46 5.08 -16.10 -1.17
N TYR A 47 3.92 -16.54 -0.71
CA TYR A 47 3.08 -15.92 0.32
C TYR A 47 2.99 -16.80 1.57
N THR A 48 4.03 -17.56 1.88
CA THR A 48 4.02 -18.48 3.04
C THR A 48 3.75 -17.72 4.32
N SER A 49 2.76 -18.17 5.06
CA SER A 49 2.33 -17.56 6.33
C SER A 49 3.39 -17.70 7.42
N PRO A 50 3.77 -16.63 8.14
CA PRO A 50 4.61 -16.74 9.32
C PRO A 50 3.93 -17.51 10.47
N PHE A 51 2.62 -17.57 10.54
CA PHE A 51 1.93 -18.45 11.49
C PHE A 51 2.26 -19.93 11.22
N LYS A 52 2.42 -20.31 9.96
CA LYS A 52 2.83 -21.68 9.59
C LYS A 52 4.29 -21.95 9.95
N THR A 53 5.18 -21.03 9.57
CA THR A 53 6.63 -21.24 9.73
C THR A 53 7.13 -21.04 11.15
N CYS A 54 6.57 -20.08 11.90
CA CYS A 54 7.02 -19.73 13.24
C CYS A 54 6.18 -20.35 14.36
N LEU A 55 4.87 -20.56 14.13
CA LEU A 55 3.95 -21.11 15.14
C LEU A 55 3.46 -22.53 14.84
N GLY A 56 3.84 -23.11 13.70
CA GLY A 56 3.43 -24.45 13.31
C GLY A 56 1.94 -24.61 13.01
N LYS A 57 1.25 -23.51 12.65
CA LYS A 57 -0.16 -23.55 12.30
C LYS A 57 -0.40 -24.27 10.97
N THR A 58 -1.47 -25.05 10.89
CA THR A 58 -1.86 -25.74 9.65
C THR A 58 -2.61 -24.79 8.71
N ASP A 59 -2.70 -25.19 7.44
CA ASP A 59 -3.45 -24.42 6.42
C ASP A 59 -4.94 -24.36 6.80
N GLU A 60 -5.48 -25.41 7.41
CA GLU A 60 -6.86 -25.47 7.90
C GLU A 60 -7.10 -24.49 9.06
N GLU A 61 -6.21 -24.46 10.07
CA GLU A 61 -6.31 -23.50 11.19
C GLU A 61 -6.24 -22.05 10.68
N ILE A 62 -5.39 -21.78 9.69
CA ILE A 62 -5.26 -20.45 9.07
C ILE A 62 -6.54 -20.06 8.33
N GLN A 63 -7.11 -20.98 7.55
CA GLN A 63 -8.37 -20.73 6.85
C GLN A 63 -9.53 -20.53 7.83
N GLU A 64 -9.63 -21.36 8.87
CA GLU A 64 -10.65 -21.20 9.92
C GLU A 64 -10.56 -19.83 10.62
N LYS A 65 -9.34 -19.33 10.85
CA LYS A 65 -9.12 -18.00 11.44
C LYS A 65 -9.66 -16.90 10.52
N LEU A 66 -9.40 -16.98 9.21
CA LEU A 66 -9.93 -16.02 8.22
C LEU A 66 -11.45 -16.10 8.10
N ASP A 67 -12.01 -17.31 8.09
CA ASP A 67 -13.46 -17.52 8.06
C ASP A 67 -14.14 -16.96 9.32
N GLN A 68 -13.52 -17.11 10.49
CA GLN A 68 -14.00 -16.50 11.74
C GLN A 68 -14.04 -14.98 11.65
N LEU A 69 -12.99 -14.34 11.12
CA LEU A 69 -12.93 -12.88 10.95
C LEU A 69 -13.98 -12.39 9.95
N TRP A 70 -14.12 -13.08 8.81
CA TRP A 70 -15.14 -12.77 7.82
C TRP A 70 -16.55 -12.88 8.42
N ASN A 71 -16.86 -14.02 9.05
CA ASN A 71 -18.17 -14.24 9.66
C ASN A 71 -18.47 -13.22 10.74
N HIS A 72 -17.46 -12.80 11.52
CA HIS A 72 -17.63 -11.80 12.56
C HIS A 72 -17.92 -10.41 11.98
N TYR A 73 -17.03 -9.88 11.13
CA TYR A 73 -17.13 -8.49 10.69
C TYR A 73 -18.10 -8.26 9.53
N PHE A 74 -18.41 -9.29 8.72
CA PHE A 74 -19.31 -9.15 7.58
C PHE A 74 -20.69 -9.81 7.77
N LYS A 75 -20.78 -10.87 8.57
CA LYS A 75 -22.00 -11.67 8.73
C LYS A 75 -22.50 -11.72 10.17
N GLY A 76 -21.72 -11.26 11.14
CA GLY A 76 -22.01 -11.36 12.56
C GLY A 76 -23.22 -10.58 13.04
N GLU A 77 -23.44 -10.66 14.32
CA GLU A 77 -24.52 -9.95 15.00
C GLU A 77 -24.34 -8.41 14.89
N SER A 78 -25.36 -7.66 15.26
CA SER A 78 -25.35 -6.19 15.13
C SER A 78 -24.22 -5.49 15.90
N ASN A 79 -23.72 -6.11 16.98
CA ASN A 79 -22.60 -5.61 17.78
C ASN A 79 -21.24 -6.18 17.37
N GLU A 80 -21.17 -7.00 16.33
CA GLU A 80 -19.97 -7.65 15.79
C GLU A 80 -19.61 -7.09 14.41
N LYS A 81 -20.59 -7.05 13.49
CA LYS A 81 -20.36 -6.68 12.11
C LYS A 81 -20.13 -5.19 11.93
N VAL A 82 -19.35 -4.86 10.92
CA VAL A 82 -19.18 -3.52 10.38
C VAL A 82 -19.79 -3.37 8.97
N TYR A 83 -20.05 -4.48 8.28
CA TYR A 83 -20.69 -4.52 6.96
C TYR A 83 -22.23 -4.48 7.11
N PHE A 84 -22.87 -3.55 6.38
CA PHE A 84 -24.32 -3.38 6.36
C PHE A 84 -24.88 -3.38 4.95
N ASP A 85 -25.66 -4.41 4.63
CA ASP A 85 -26.28 -4.61 3.33
C ASP A 85 -27.54 -3.73 3.18
N ARG A 86 -27.66 -3.05 2.03
CA ARG A 86 -28.81 -2.22 1.63
C ARG A 86 -29.48 -2.72 0.34
N GLY A 87 -29.36 -4.00 0.03
CA GLY A 87 -29.88 -4.62 -1.18
C GLY A 87 -28.86 -4.60 -2.33
N TYR A 88 -28.91 -3.63 -3.22
CA TYR A 88 -27.92 -3.51 -4.32
C TYR A 88 -26.63 -2.78 -3.92
N GLU A 89 -26.61 -2.15 -2.77
CA GLU A 89 -25.46 -1.47 -2.17
C GLU A 89 -25.19 -2.02 -0.76
N ALA A 90 -23.99 -1.77 -0.26
CA ALA A 90 -23.62 -2.01 1.13
C ALA A 90 -22.56 -0.99 1.57
N TYR A 91 -22.44 -0.81 2.88
CA TYR A 91 -21.43 0.07 3.45
C TYR A 91 -20.75 -0.56 4.66
N ILE A 92 -19.55 -0.06 4.95
CA ILE A 92 -18.85 -0.29 6.21
C ILE A 92 -19.17 0.87 7.15
N LEU A 93 -19.71 0.53 8.31
CA LEU A 93 -20.12 1.50 9.34
C LEU A 93 -18.94 1.82 10.26
N ASP A 94 -18.57 3.07 10.38
CA ASP A 94 -17.83 3.54 11.56
C ASP A 94 -18.77 3.54 12.75
N THR A 95 -18.64 2.52 13.57
CA THR A 95 -19.52 2.25 14.71
C THR A 95 -19.27 3.18 15.90
N GLY A 96 -18.14 3.88 15.89
CA GLY A 96 -17.83 4.91 16.88
C GLY A 96 -18.56 6.23 16.61
N ASN A 97 -18.69 6.59 15.33
CA ASN A 97 -19.25 7.87 14.88
C ASN A 97 -20.62 7.75 14.19
N ASN A 98 -21.08 6.53 13.95
CA ASN A 98 -22.31 6.22 13.24
C ASN A 98 -22.38 6.91 11.87
N ASP A 99 -21.32 6.76 11.10
CA ASP A 99 -21.17 7.29 9.75
C ASP A 99 -20.45 6.28 8.82
N VAL A 100 -20.26 6.65 7.57
CA VAL A 100 -19.54 5.88 6.56
C VAL A 100 -18.33 6.67 6.11
N ARG A 101 -17.15 6.09 6.23
CA ARG A 101 -15.88 6.69 5.85
C ARG A 101 -15.27 6.00 4.66
N SER A 102 -14.63 6.77 3.79
CA SER A 102 -13.91 6.23 2.63
C SER A 102 -12.83 5.23 3.04
N GLU A 103 -12.16 5.45 4.17
CA GLU A 103 -11.22 4.51 4.79
C GLU A 103 -11.84 3.13 4.97
N GLY A 104 -12.91 3.03 5.75
CA GLY A 104 -13.59 1.75 6.01
C GLY A 104 -14.16 1.09 4.76
N MET A 105 -14.69 1.90 3.83
CA MET A 105 -15.21 1.41 2.55
C MET A 105 -14.10 0.76 1.71
N SER A 106 -12.94 1.41 1.60
CA SER A 106 -11.80 0.91 0.84
C SER A 106 -11.15 -0.31 1.49
N TYR A 107 -11.07 -0.35 2.83
CA TYR A 107 -10.62 -1.54 3.58
C TYR A 107 -11.58 -2.72 3.39
N GLY A 108 -12.88 -2.48 3.48
CA GLY A 108 -13.89 -3.50 3.22
C GLY A 108 -13.80 -4.10 1.82
N MET A 109 -13.55 -3.27 0.80
CA MET A 109 -13.30 -3.73 -0.57
C MET A 109 -12.00 -4.53 -0.68
N MET A 110 -10.92 -4.08 -0.04
CA MET A 110 -9.66 -4.84 -0.03
C MET A 110 -9.82 -6.21 0.65
N ILE A 111 -10.50 -6.27 1.80
CA ILE A 111 -10.81 -7.53 2.47
C ILE A 111 -11.63 -8.43 1.55
N ALA A 112 -12.69 -7.92 0.94
CA ALA A 112 -13.58 -8.69 0.07
C ALA A 112 -12.84 -9.25 -1.17
N VAL A 113 -11.98 -8.44 -1.82
CA VAL A 113 -11.20 -8.94 -2.96
C VAL A 113 -10.15 -9.96 -2.54
N GLN A 114 -9.51 -9.80 -1.39
CA GLN A 114 -8.50 -10.76 -0.92
C GLN A 114 -9.12 -12.09 -0.43
N THR A 115 -10.36 -12.07 0.04
CA THR A 115 -11.08 -13.27 0.49
C THR A 115 -12.06 -13.86 -0.54
N ASN A 116 -12.06 -13.33 -1.78
CA ASN A 116 -12.91 -13.80 -2.90
C ASN A 116 -14.43 -13.61 -2.70
N HIS A 117 -14.83 -12.53 -2.08
CA HIS A 117 -16.23 -12.20 -1.86
C HIS A 117 -16.72 -11.11 -2.83
N LYS A 118 -16.85 -11.49 -4.12
CA LYS A 118 -17.21 -10.56 -5.20
C LYS A 118 -18.54 -9.84 -4.95
N ALA A 119 -19.55 -10.53 -4.43
CA ALA A 119 -20.87 -9.93 -4.21
C ALA A 119 -20.84 -8.80 -3.18
N GLU A 120 -20.09 -8.96 -2.09
CA GLU A 120 -19.91 -7.92 -1.09
C GLU A 120 -19.03 -6.78 -1.61
N PHE A 121 -17.99 -7.09 -2.38
CA PHE A 121 -17.17 -6.11 -3.07
C PHE A 121 -18.01 -5.21 -3.99
N ASP A 122 -18.84 -5.82 -4.86
CA ASP A 122 -19.69 -5.10 -5.81
C ASP A 122 -20.64 -4.14 -5.10
N LYS A 123 -21.23 -4.56 -3.98
CA LYS A 123 -22.14 -3.73 -3.19
C LYS A 123 -21.43 -2.56 -2.50
N LEU A 124 -20.23 -2.80 -1.96
CA LEU A 124 -19.40 -1.74 -1.38
C LEU A 124 -18.97 -0.74 -2.46
N TRP A 125 -18.53 -1.24 -3.62
CA TRP A 125 -18.16 -0.39 -4.73
C TRP A 125 -19.35 0.40 -5.26
N ALA A 126 -20.54 -0.18 -5.34
CA ALA A 126 -21.76 0.51 -5.74
C ALA A 126 -22.07 1.70 -4.81
N PHE A 127 -21.97 1.50 -3.48
CA PHE A 127 -22.16 2.59 -2.53
C PHE A 127 -21.11 3.69 -2.70
N ALA A 128 -19.83 3.35 -2.78
CA ALA A 128 -18.75 4.32 -2.99
C ALA A 128 -18.95 5.13 -4.28
N LYS A 129 -19.30 4.46 -5.38
CA LYS A 129 -19.55 5.11 -6.68
C LYS A 129 -20.75 6.07 -6.65
N ASN A 130 -21.80 5.73 -5.95
CA ASN A 130 -23.05 6.47 -5.98
C ASN A 130 -23.09 7.63 -4.97
N HIS A 131 -22.36 7.49 -3.85
CA HIS A 131 -22.52 8.38 -2.71
C HIS A 131 -21.25 9.12 -2.29
N MET A 132 -20.06 8.65 -2.70
CA MET A 132 -18.78 9.23 -2.25
C MET A 132 -17.94 9.75 -3.40
N TRP A 133 -17.99 9.12 -4.58
CA TRP A 133 -17.13 9.45 -5.71
C TRP A 133 -17.55 10.73 -6.42
N HIS A 134 -16.65 11.71 -6.48
CA HIS A 134 -16.83 12.93 -7.26
C HIS A 134 -16.44 12.68 -8.72
N LYS A 135 -17.40 12.90 -9.63
CA LYS A 135 -17.23 12.71 -11.08
C LYS A 135 -17.14 14.03 -11.86
N SER A 136 -17.00 15.15 -11.18
CA SER A 136 -16.87 16.47 -11.77
C SER A 136 -16.40 17.50 -10.76
N GLY A 137 -16.02 18.70 -11.25
CA GLY A 137 -15.60 19.81 -10.41
C GLY A 137 -14.17 19.64 -9.89
N GLN A 138 -13.83 20.37 -8.83
CA GLN A 138 -12.47 20.35 -8.30
C GLN A 138 -12.08 18.99 -7.71
N TRP A 139 -13.02 18.26 -7.12
CA TRP A 139 -12.79 16.95 -6.50
C TRP A 139 -12.88 15.78 -7.49
N ASP A 140 -13.08 16.03 -8.78
CA ASP A 140 -13.24 14.99 -9.80
C ASP A 140 -12.15 13.91 -9.69
N GLY A 141 -12.59 12.66 -9.54
CA GLY A 141 -11.73 11.49 -9.34
C GLY A 141 -11.42 11.12 -7.89
N TYR A 142 -11.75 11.97 -6.91
CA TYR A 142 -11.59 11.71 -5.49
C TYR A 142 -12.91 11.33 -4.81
N PHE A 143 -12.82 10.88 -3.57
CA PHE A 143 -13.97 10.44 -2.77
C PHE A 143 -14.18 11.37 -1.58
N ALA A 144 -15.46 11.69 -1.29
CA ALA A 144 -15.82 12.30 -0.01
C ALA A 144 -15.40 11.36 1.12
N TRP A 145 -14.60 11.86 2.07
CA TRP A 145 -14.11 10.99 3.13
C TRP A 145 -15.18 10.57 4.12
N GLN A 146 -16.29 11.33 4.22
CA GLN A 146 -17.36 11.09 5.18
C GLN A 146 -18.75 11.23 4.55
N CYS A 147 -19.57 10.18 4.71
CA CYS A 147 -21.00 10.15 4.37
C CYS A 147 -21.84 9.71 5.55
N GLY A 148 -23.14 10.02 5.50
CA GLY A 148 -24.13 9.35 6.32
C GLY A 148 -24.45 7.95 5.82
N THR A 149 -25.07 7.12 6.67
CA THR A 149 -25.60 5.80 6.28
C THR A 149 -26.71 5.88 5.22
N ASP A 150 -27.30 7.06 5.05
CA ASP A 150 -28.26 7.40 4.00
C ASP A 150 -27.60 7.74 2.64
N GLY A 151 -26.27 7.90 2.61
CA GLY A 151 -25.48 8.26 1.44
C GLY A 151 -25.30 9.77 1.26
N TYR A 152 -25.77 10.61 2.18
CA TYR A 152 -25.53 12.04 2.13
C TYR A 152 -24.07 12.36 2.45
N MET A 153 -23.36 13.06 1.54
CA MET A 153 -21.98 13.53 1.78
C MET A 153 -21.95 14.56 2.91
N ARG A 154 -21.24 14.24 4.00
CA ARG A 154 -21.06 15.16 5.15
C ARG A 154 -19.84 16.04 4.98
N ASP A 155 -18.75 15.49 4.44
CA ASP A 155 -17.55 16.23 4.09
C ASP A 155 -17.03 15.77 2.72
N GLN A 156 -16.86 16.73 1.81
CA GLN A 156 -16.46 16.49 0.42
C GLN A 156 -14.95 16.28 0.21
N ASN A 157 -14.12 16.64 1.21
CA ASN A 157 -12.68 16.44 1.13
C ASN A 157 -12.36 14.95 0.97
N CYS A 158 -11.21 14.63 0.40
CA CYS A 158 -10.73 13.25 0.39
C CYS A 158 -9.77 12.97 1.55
N ALA A 159 -9.65 11.69 1.89
CA ALA A 159 -8.63 11.16 2.78
C ALA A 159 -7.78 10.18 1.94
N PRO A 160 -6.57 10.59 1.52
CA PRO A 160 -5.77 9.93 0.49
C PRO A 160 -5.46 8.45 0.69
N ASP A 161 -5.43 7.94 1.91
CA ASP A 161 -5.30 6.50 2.18
C ASP A 161 -6.44 5.69 1.53
N ALA A 162 -7.65 6.23 1.55
CA ALA A 162 -8.80 5.59 0.93
C ALA A 162 -8.65 5.51 -0.59
N GLU A 163 -8.18 6.59 -1.23
CA GLU A 163 -7.89 6.59 -2.67
C GLU A 163 -6.90 5.50 -3.04
N MET A 164 -5.82 5.32 -2.24
CA MET A 164 -4.84 4.27 -2.46
C MET A 164 -5.47 2.88 -2.39
N TYR A 165 -6.28 2.62 -1.36
CA TYR A 165 -6.95 1.33 -1.20
C TYR A 165 -8.06 1.10 -2.23
N PHE A 166 -8.82 2.12 -2.65
CA PHE A 166 -9.79 1.99 -3.73
C PHE A 166 -9.12 1.61 -5.05
N MET A 167 -8.09 2.35 -5.46
CA MET A 167 -7.34 2.06 -6.69
C MET A 167 -6.77 0.65 -6.68
N MET A 168 -6.13 0.25 -5.57
CA MET A 168 -5.52 -1.07 -5.46
C MET A 168 -6.55 -2.19 -5.44
N SER A 169 -7.65 -2.00 -4.71
CA SER A 169 -8.75 -2.98 -4.65
C SER A 169 -9.40 -3.20 -6.01
N LEU A 170 -9.59 -2.13 -6.79
CA LEU A 170 -10.14 -2.20 -8.15
C LEU A 170 -9.19 -2.90 -9.12
N LEU A 171 -7.88 -2.59 -9.07
CA LEU A 171 -6.88 -3.29 -9.88
C LEU A 171 -6.83 -4.78 -9.54
N PHE A 172 -6.87 -5.13 -8.26
CA PHE A 172 -6.93 -6.53 -7.85
C PHE A 172 -8.24 -7.20 -8.28
N ALA A 173 -9.37 -6.52 -8.17
CA ALA A 173 -10.67 -7.02 -8.61
C ALA A 173 -10.70 -7.29 -10.13
N ALA A 174 -10.18 -6.34 -10.92
CA ALA A 174 -10.07 -6.48 -12.37
C ALA A 174 -9.27 -7.71 -12.75
N ASN A 175 -8.12 -7.90 -12.13
CA ASN A 175 -7.22 -9.01 -12.42
C ASN A 175 -7.75 -10.34 -11.87
N ARG A 176 -8.31 -10.35 -10.65
CA ARG A 176 -8.80 -11.58 -10.02
C ARG A 176 -10.05 -12.13 -10.65
N TRP A 177 -10.99 -11.25 -11.03
CA TRP A 177 -12.30 -11.63 -11.53
C TRP A 177 -12.45 -11.41 -13.03
N HIS A 178 -11.39 -10.97 -13.73
CA HIS A 178 -11.35 -10.74 -15.18
C HIS A 178 -12.47 -9.81 -15.67
N ASP A 179 -12.69 -8.73 -14.92
CA ASP A 179 -13.73 -7.73 -15.18
C ASP A 179 -13.11 -6.37 -15.48
N SER A 180 -13.11 -5.98 -16.77
CA SER A 180 -12.49 -4.75 -17.23
C SER A 180 -13.14 -3.48 -16.67
N SER A 181 -14.37 -3.54 -16.19
CA SER A 181 -15.05 -2.37 -15.63
C SER A 181 -14.37 -1.83 -14.36
N TYR A 182 -13.76 -2.71 -13.56
CA TYR A 182 -12.94 -2.29 -12.42
C TYR A 182 -11.62 -1.66 -12.88
N MET A 183 -11.03 -2.17 -13.98
CA MET A 183 -9.81 -1.59 -14.54
C MET A 183 -10.07 -0.17 -15.04
N ASP A 184 -11.15 0.06 -15.78
CA ASP A 184 -11.53 1.38 -16.29
C ASP A 184 -11.73 2.38 -15.15
N ASP A 185 -12.42 1.99 -14.08
CA ASP A 185 -12.63 2.82 -12.90
C ASP A 185 -11.29 3.09 -12.18
N ALA A 186 -10.41 2.09 -12.04
CA ALA A 186 -9.09 2.24 -11.43
C ALA A 186 -8.20 3.21 -12.22
N GLN A 187 -8.11 3.04 -13.54
CA GLN A 187 -7.30 3.90 -14.40
C GLN A 187 -7.79 5.35 -14.39
N TYR A 188 -9.12 5.55 -14.34
CA TYR A 188 -9.68 6.89 -14.19
C TYR A 188 -9.19 7.58 -12.90
N ILE A 189 -9.24 6.89 -11.75
CA ILE A 189 -8.79 7.45 -10.47
C ILE A 189 -7.28 7.69 -10.49
N LEU A 190 -6.49 6.72 -10.99
CA LEU A 190 -5.03 6.84 -11.14
C LEU A 190 -4.63 8.08 -11.96
N GLU A 191 -5.32 8.34 -13.06
CA GLU A 191 -5.08 9.55 -13.88
C GLU A 191 -5.38 10.82 -13.09
N LYS A 192 -6.51 10.86 -12.34
CA LYS A 192 -6.95 12.02 -11.59
C LYS A 192 -6.06 12.39 -10.40
N CYS A 193 -5.27 11.45 -9.87
CA CYS A 193 -4.28 11.73 -8.83
C CYS A 193 -3.22 12.76 -9.27
N TRP A 194 -3.04 12.97 -10.58
CA TRP A 194 -2.02 13.84 -11.16
C TRP A 194 -2.61 15.10 -11.80
N LYS A 195 -3.42 15.83 -11.08
CA LYS A 195 -3.96 17.11 -11.56
C LYS A 195 -2.83 18.14 -11.69
N ASN A 196 -2.91 18.96 -12.72
CA ASN A 196 -1.99 20.08 -12.90
C ASN A 196 -2.30 21.19 -11.89
N GLY A 197 -1.32 21.64 -11.15
CA GLY A 197 -1.47 22.68 -10.12
C GLY A 197 -2.08 22.14 -8.82
N SER A 198 -2.86 22.96 -8.13
CA SER A 198 -3.54 22.55 -6.88
C SER A 198 -4.53 21.42 -7.15
N GLY A 199 -4.52 20.40 -6.31
CA GLY A 199 -5.42 19.25 -6.41
C GLY A 199 -4.74 17.94 -6.83
N SER A 200 -3.42 17.92 -6.97
CA SER A 200 -2.66 16.67 -7.06
C SER A 200 -2.65 15.93 -5.73
N LEU A 201 -2.72 14.60 -5.78
CA LEU A 201 -2.67 13.77 -4.57
C LEU A 201 -1.26 13.73 -3.96
N PHE A 202 -0.25 14.03 -4.76
CA PHE A 202 1.15 14.04 -4.37
C PHE A 202 1.76 15.43 -4.51
N SER A 203 2.64 15.77 -3.57
CA SER A 203 3.46 16.98 -3.66
C SER A 203 4.34 16.92 -4.91
N GLU A 204 4.26 17.95 -5.76
CA GLU A 204 5.08 18.03 -6.96
C GLU A 204 6.59 18.16 -6.65
N TYR A 205 6.90 18.71 -5.50
CA TYR A 205 8.28 18.96 -5.08
C TYR A 205 8.90 17.77 -4.34
N PHE A 206 8.14 17.17 -3.40
CA PHE A 206 8.64 16.11 -2.54
C PHE A 206 8.30 14.70 -3.05
N ASN A 207 7.36 14.56 -3.99
CA ASN A 207 6.79 13.30 -4.43
C ASN A 207 6.19 12.43 -3.29
N VAL A 208 5.80 13.07 -2.19
CA VAL A 208 5.15 12.46 -1.04
C VAL A 208 3.65 12.74 -1.13
N ILE A 209 2.84 11.81 -0.64
CA ILE A 209 1.39 11.96 -0.58
C ILE A 209 1.01 13.16 0.28
N CYS A 210 0.05 13.95 -0.16
CA CYS A 210 -0.47 15.08 0.58
C CYS A 210 -1.48 14.64 1.63
N PHE A 211 -1.60 15.36 2.74
CA PHE A 211 -2.70 15.13 3.67
C PHE A 211 -4.08 15.36 3.00
N GLN A 212 -4.14 16.35 2.11
CA GLN A 212 -5.27 16.61 1.22
C GLN A 212 -4.75 17.12 -0.13
N PRO A 213 -5.39 16.81 -1.27
CA PRO A 213 -4.97 17.29 -2.59
C PRO A 213 -5.00 18.81 -2.71
N TYR A 214 -5.99 19.45 -2.10
CA TYR A 214 -6.09 20.90 -2.04
C TYR A 214 -5.49 21.41 -0.74
N ASN A 215 -4.63 22.42 -0.84
CA ASN A 215 -3.80 22.92 0.24
C ASN A 215 -2.69 21.92 0.68
N CYS A 216 -2.21 21.12 -0.26
CA CYS A 216 -1.00 20.31 -0.06
C CYS A 216 0.22 21.22 0.03
N THR A 217 0.48 21.77 1.20
CA THR A 217 1.51 22.80 1.37
C THR A 217 2.71 22.32 2.14
N ASP A 218 2.55 21.57 3.22
CA ASP A 218 3.64 21.37 4.16
C ASP A 218 3.60 20.07 4.99
N PHE A 219 2.52 19.27 4.90
CA PHE A 219 2.45 18.07 5.73
C PHE A 219 1.61 16.94 5.13
N THR A 220 1.79 15.76 5.71
CA THR A 220 1.06 14.53 5.38
C THR A 220 0.81 13.70 6.64
N ASP A 221 0.07 12.62 6.48
CA ASP A 221 -0.01 11.49 7.40
C ASP A 221 0.92 10.38 6.88
N PRO A 222 1.98 9.95 7.60
CA PRO A 222 2.87 8.91 7.13
C PRO A 222 2.19 7.53 6.98
N SER A 223 1.01 7.33 7.59
CA SER A 223 0.23 6.11 7.37
C SER A 223 -0.44 6.04 6.00
N TYR A 224 -0.48 7.16 5.26
CA TYR A 224 -0.89 7.20 3.85
C TYR A 224 0.21 6.68 2.91
N ASP A 225 1.43 6.57 3.39
CA ASP A 225 2.55 5.99 2.66
C ASP A 225 2.34 4.48 2.49
N LEU A 226 1.96 4.08 1.29
CA LEU A 226 1.70 2.70 0.88
C LEU A 226 2.63 2.31 -0.29
N PRO A 227 3.96 2.19 -0.03
CA PRO A 227 4.94 2.03 -1.10
C PRO A 227 4.69 0.79 -1.96
N ALA A 228 4.20 -0.30 -1.40
CA ALA A 228 3.87 -1.51 -2.16
C ALA A 228 2.75 -1.26 -3.19
N PHE A 229 1.71 -0.50 -2.84
CA PHE A 229 0.64 -0.15 -3.78
C PHE A 229 1.14 0.79 -4.87
N ILE A 230 1.92 1.79 -4.49
CA ILE A 230 2.47 2.77 -5.41
C ILE A 230 3.45 2.10 -6.40
N ASP A 231 4.22 1.12 -5.95
CA ASP A 231 5.08 0.30 -6.82
C ASP A 231 4.24 -0.47 -7.86
N LEU A 232 3.08 -1.02 -7.46
CA LEU A 232 2.14 -1.66 -8.40
C LEU A 232 1.50 -0.63 -9.35
N PHE A 233 1.17 0.58 -8.88
CA PHE A 233 0.69 1.64 -9.76
C PHE A 233 1.72 2.03 -10.81
N SER A 234 3.01 2.03 -10.48
CA SER A 234 4.09 2.29 -11.45
C SER A 234 4.15 1.25 -12.56
N ARG A 235 3.65 0.05 -12.32
CA ARG A 235 3.66 -1.08 -13.27
C ARG A 235 2.37 -1.20 -14.06
N TRP A 236 1.23 -0.80 -13.47
CA TRP A 236 -0.10 -1.10 -13.99
C TRP A 236 -0.93 0.13 -14.38
N SER A 237 -0.46 1.33 -14.10
CA SER A 237 -1.09 2.55 -14.58
C SER A 237 -0.84 2.73 -16.08
N ASP A 238 -1.87 3.12 -16.81
CA ASP A 238 -1.76 3.42 -18.26
C ASP A 238 -0.93 4.66 -18.54
N THR A 239 -0.77 5.55 -17.56
CA THR A 239 -0.07 6.82 -17.71
C THR A 239 0.87 7.09 -16.53
N LYS A 240 1.89 7.91 -16.79
CA LYS A 240 2.80 8.45 -15.75
C LYS A 240 3.52 7.40 -14.90
N GLN A 241 3.84 6.24 -15.47
CA GLN A 241 4.54 5.15 -14.77
C GLN A 241 5.85 5.60 -14.12
N ASP A 242 6.64 6.40 -14.84
CA ASP A 242 7.90 6.95 -14.30
C ASP A 242 7.65 7.79 -13.05
N ARG A 243 6.56 8.58 -13.05
CA ARG A 243 6.22 9.42 -11.92
C ARG A 243 5.74 8.59 -10.71
N TRP A 244 4.97 7.54 -10.94
CA TRP A 244 4.60 6.56 -9.91
C TRP A 244 5.83 5.88 -9.31
N SER A 245 6.84 5.54 -10.12
CA SER A 245 8.10 4.97 -9.64
C SER A 245 8.85 5.94 -8.72
N MET A 246 8.88 7.23 -9.07
CA MET A 246 9.48 8.27 -8.22
C MET A 246 8.77 8.40 -6.88
N VAL A 247 7.43 8.35 -6.89
CA VAL A 247 6.63 8.40 -5.66
C VAL A 247 6.85 7.17 -4.80
N ALA A 248 6.91 5.96 -5.37
CA ALA A 248 7.19 4.74 -4.60
C ALA A 248 8.51 4.84 -3.83
N TYR A 249 9.53 5.38 -4.49
CA TYR A 249 10.83 5.65 -3.85
C TYR A 249 10.73 6.72 -2.74
N ALA A 250 10.12 7.87 -3.05
CA ALA A 250 9.98 8.97 -2.10
C ALA A 250 9.18 8.54 -0.86
N THR A 251 8.16 7.74 -1.03
CA THR A 251 7.32 7.18 0.04
C THR A 251 8.12 6.27 0.98
N ARG A 252 8.97 5.37 0.45
CA ARG A 252 9.89 4.55 1.27
C ARG A 252 10.85 5.44 2.09
N ASN A 253 11.41 6.45 1.44
CA ASN A 253 12.30 7.40 2.09
C ASN A 253 11.58 8.23 3.17
N HIS A 254 10.34 8.65 2.90
CA HIS A 254 9.53 9.39 3.86
C HIS A 254 9.18 8.56 5.10
N LEU A 255 8.77 7.29 4.94
CA LEU A 255 8.54 6.37 6.05
C LEU A 255 9.79 6.24 6.93
N TYR A 256 10.96 6.02 6.33
CA TYR A 256 12.21 5.91 7.09
C TYR A 256 12.53 7.18 7.88
N LYS A 257 12.35 8.36 7.28
CA LYS A 257 12.57 9.66 7.93
C LYS A 257 11.56 9.97 9.02
N SER A 258 10.33 9.48 8.89
CA SER A 258 9.24 9.65 9.86
C SER A 258 9.35 8.73 11.07
N SER A 259 10.12 7.63 10.95
CA SER A 259 10.39 6.72 12.05
C SER A 259 11.39 7.32 13.01
N HIS A 260 11.03 7.44 14.29
CA HIS A 260 11.93 7.96 15.32
C HIS A 260 13.18 7.09 15.45
N SER A 261 14.35 7.73 15.50
CA SER A 261 15.65 7.04 15.38
C SER A 261 15.96 6.06 16.53
N ARG A 262 15.30 6.17 17.68
CA ARG A 262 15.46 5.27 18.83
C ARG A 262 14.27 4.32 19.01
N THR A 263 13.05 4.85 18.99
CA THR A 263 11.83 4.10 19.30
C THR A 263 11.19 3.42 18.10
N GLY A 264 11.49 3.87 16.89
CA GLY A 264 10.78 3.43 15.68
C GLY A 264 9.34 3.94 15.56
N LEU A 265 8.84 4.73 16.52
CA LEU A 265 7.51 5.30 16.50
C LEU A 265 7.36 6.33 15.38
N PHE A 266 6.16 6.46 14.88
CA PHE A 266 5.75 7.50 13.92
C PHE A 266 4.88 8.54 14.63
N ALA A 267 4.71 9.71 14.04
CA ALA A 267 3.65 10.63 14.44
C ALA A 267 2.45 10.44 13.52
N ASP A 268 1.22 10.76 13.98
CA ASP A 268 0.05 10.73 13.09
C ASP A 268 0.24 11.68 11.91
N TYR A 269 0.80 12.89 12.15
CA TYR A 269 1.13 13.80 11.06
C TYR A 269 2.60 14.20 11.09
N THR A 270 3.18 14.32 9.88
CA THR A 270 4.56 14.77 9.70
C THR A 270 4.65 15.84 8.61
N GLU A 271 5.66 16.68 8.69
CA GLU A 271 6.12 17.44 7.54
C GLU A 271 6.69 16.48 6.48
N PHE A 272 6.82 16.91 5.23
CA PHE A 272 7.38 16.08 4.16
C PHE A 272 8.85 15.65 4.37
N ASN A 273 9.54 16.24 5.33
CA ASN A 273 10.88 15.82 5.77
C ASN A 273 10.85 14.73 6.86
N GLY A 274 9.66 14.28 7.28
CA GLY A 274 9.45 13.25 8.30
C GLY A 274 9.39 13.78 9.74
N GLN A 275 9.48 15.08 9.97
CA GLN A 275 9.39 15.64 11.33
C GLN A 275 7.92 15.73 11.79
N PRO A 276 7.62 15.41 13.07
CA PRO A 276 6.27 15.48 13.60
C PRO A 276 5.61 16.85 13.44
N LYS A 277 4.32 16.86 13.08
CA LYS A 277 3.51 18.04 12.81
C LYS A 277 2.27 18.10 13.69
N SER A 278 2.10 19.22 14.41
CA SER A 278 0.84 19.54 15.09
C SER A 278 0.01 20.47 14.22
N THR A 279 -1.30 20.29 14.21
CA THR A 279 -2.24 21.17 13.51
C THR A 279 -3.22 21.82 14.48
N SER A 280 -3.89 22.89 14.05
CA SER A 280 -4.87 23.59 14.89
C SER A 280 -6.12 22.76 15.19
N TYR A 281 -6.46 21.82 14.31
CA TYR A 281 -7.62 20.95 14.46
C TYR A 281 -7.28 19.57 15.06
N ASN A 282 -6.00 19.18 15.06
CA ASN A 282 -5.49 18.01 15.77
C ASN A 282 -4.17 18.33 16.46
N THR A 283 -4.24 18.83 17.69
CA THR A 283 -3.08 19.27 18.47
C THR A 283 -2.20 18.10 18.94
N ASN A 284 -2.69 16.86 18.88
CA ASN A 284 -1.95 15.66 19.26
C ASN A 284 -1.32 14.94 18.05
N SER A 285 -1.55 15.41 16.83
CA SER A 285 -1.07 14.73 15.62
C SER A 285 0.45 14.59 15.49
N HIS A 286 1.22 15.34 16.29
CA HIS A 286 2.68 15.20 16.39
C HIS A 286 3.15 14.03 17.27
N LYS A 287 2.22 13.23 17.78
CA LYS A 287 2.46 12.08 18.65
C LYS A 287 2.15 10.79 17.92
N TYR A 288 2.60 9.67 18.47
CA TYR A 288 2.14 8.33 18.08
C TYR A 288 0.75 8.10 18.67
N MET A 289 -0.27 8.16 17.82
CA MET A 289 -1.67 8.05 18.22
C MET A 289 -2.39 6.96 17.42
N TYR A 290 -3.43 7.32 16.67
CA TYR A 290 -4.32 6.36 16.02
C TYR A 290 -3.86 5.98 14.61
N ASP A 291 -3.45 6.96 13.80
CA ASP A 291 -3.10 6.75 12.40
C ASP A 291 -1.71 6.13 12.27
N ALA A 292 -0.78 6.55 13.11
CA ALA A 292 0.63 6.17 13.08
C ALA A 292 0.87 4.66 13.16
N MET A 293 0.01 3.88 13.85
CA MET A 293 0.18 2.43 13.97
C MET A 293 0.14 1.71 12.62
N ARG A 294 -0.59 2.25 11.63
CA ARG A 294 -0.68 1.67 10.27
C ARG A 294 0.67 1.66 9.54
N CYS A 295 1.59 2.57 9.89
CA CYS A 295 2.93 2.59 9.29
C CYS A 295 3.66 1.26 9.44
N ALA A 296 3.50 0.60 10.60
CA ALA A 296 4.08 -0.73 10.87
C ALA A 296 3.58 -1.78 9.87
N MET A 297 2.29 -1.82 9.61
CA MET A 297 1.69 -2.69 8.60
C MET A 297 2.20 -2.33 7.19
N ASN A 298 2.30 -1.04 6.87
CA ASN A 298 2.64 -0.59 5.53
C ASN A 298 4.08 -0.93 5.12
N PHE A 299 5.07 -0.68 5.99
CA PHE A 299 6.45 -1.04 5.67
C PHE A 299 6.68 -2.55 5.76
N GLY A 300 6.01 -3.27 6.67
CA GLY A 300 6.07 -4.73 6.72
C GLY A 300 5.47 -5.39 5.48
N MET A 301 4.36 -4.86 4.97
CA MET A 301 3.76 -5.26 3.69
C MET A 301 4.74 -5.04 2.53
N ASP A 302 5.35 -3.88 2.42
CA ASP A 302 6.30 -3.57 1.35
C ASP A 302 7.54 -4.46 1.41
N TYR A 303 8.02 -4.77 2.61
CA TYR A 303 9.14 -5.68 2.83
C TYR A 303 8.89 -7.06 2.22
N TYR A 304 7.82 -7.75 2.62
CA TYR A 304 7.60 -9.11 2.14
C TYR A 304 7.08 -9.18 0.71
N LEU A 305 6.41 -8.12 0.21
CA LEU A 305 5.91 -8.10 -1.16
C LEU A 305 7.02 -7.77 -2.17
N PHE A 306 7.93 -6.85 -1.85
CA PHE A 306 8.92 -6.35 -2.79
C PHE A 306 10.37 -6.49 -2.32
N GLY A 307 10.67 -6.33 -1.03
CA GLY A 307 12.03 -6.26 -0.51
C GLY A 307 12.83 -5.04 -1.01
N ALA A 308 12.14 -4.03 -1.52
CA ALA A 308 12.77 -2.93 -2.25
C ALA A 308 13.56 -1.96 -1.35
N ASP A 309 13.33 -1.97 -0.04
CA ASP A 309 13.98 -1.10 0.95
C ASP A 309 14.32 -1.89 2.24
N ALA A 310 14.69 -3.16 2.06
CA ALA A 310 14.81 -4.15 3.12
C ALA A 310 15.67 -3.67 4.29
N GLU A 311 16.84 -3.07 4.04
CA GLU A 311 17.77 -2.62 5.09
C GLU A 311 17.12 -1.58 6.02
N ARG A 312 16.47 -0.54 5.45
CA ARG A 312 15.83 0.51 6.27
C ARG A 312 14.56 -0.01 6.96
N GLN A 313 13.83 -0.91 6.32
CA GLN A 313 12.64 -1.54 6.89
C GLN A 313 13.01 -2.46 8.06
N GLU A 314 14.12 -3.20 7.99
CA GLU A 314 14.65 -3.94 9.13
C GLU A 314 15.07 -3.02 10.29
N ILE A 315 15.70 -1.88 9.98
CA ILE A 315 16.07 -0.89 11.01
C ILE A 315 14.81 -0.34 11.70
N MET A 316 13.77 0.03 10.94
CA MET A 316 12.50 0.52 11.50
C MET A 316 11.84 -0.55 12.37
N ALA A 317 11.77 -1.79 11.89
CA ALA A 317 11.18 -2.91 12.64
C ALA A 317 11.93 -3.21 13.93
N LYS A 318 13.28 -3.24 13.91
CA LYS A 318 14.11 -3.44 15.11
C LYS A 318 13.83 -2.40 16.18
N ARG A 319 13.76 -1.13 15.79
CA ARG A 319 13.46 -0.01 16.71
C ARG A 319 12.05 -0.13 17.28
N LEU A 320 11.06 -0.35 16.42
CA LEU A 320 9.65 -0.40 16.82
C LEU A 320 9.35 -1.60 17.72
N ILE A 321 9.73 -2.78 17.29
CA ILE A 321 9.50 -4.01 18.07
C ILE A 321 10.31 -3.99 19.37
N GLY A 322 11.57 -3.54 19.33
CA GLY A 322 12.38 -3.38 20.55
C GLY A 322 11.75 -2.39 21.55
N PHE A 323 11.18 -1.30 21.07
CA PHE A 323 10.47 -0.34 21.91
C PHE A 323 9.25 -0.95 22.60
N PHE A 324 8.41 -1.68 21.86
CA PHE A 324 7.23 -2.34 22.45
C PHE A 324 7.59 -3.53 23.34
N GLU A 325 8.71 -4.22 23.08
CA GLU A 325 9.26 -5.22 24.05
C GLU A 325 9.64 -4.55 25.38
N GLU A 326 10.25 -3.36 25.35
CA GLU A 326 10.58 -2.59 26.55
C GLU A 326 9.32 -2.08 27.28
N ASP A 327 8.26 -1.70 26.54
CA ASP A 327 6.96 -1.32 27.10
C ASP A 327 6.13 -2.52 27.58
N ASN A 328 6.59 -3.73 27.31
CA ASN A 328 5.85 -4.98 27.57
C ASN A 328 4.44 -5.02 26.93
N TYR A 329 4.25 -4.26 25.84
CA TYR A 329 2.97 -4.13 25.12
C TYR A 329 1.80 -3.65 26.01
N GLU A 330 2.08 -2.77 26.94
CA GLU A 330 1.06 -2.25 27.88
C GLU A 330 0.32 -1.05 27.28
N HIS A 331 0.99 -0.19 26.51
CA HIS A 331 0.46 1.10 26.08
C HIS A 331 0.37 1.22 24.55
N ALA A 332 -0.59 2.02 24.11
CA ALA A 332 -0.90 2.26 22.72
C ALA A 332 -0.53 3.68 22.23
N ARG A 333 -0.39 4.65 23.14
CA ARG A 333 -0.18 6.06 22.76
C ARG A 333 1.02 6.63 23.49
N PHE A 334 1.82 7.38 22.73
CA PHE A 334 3.10 7.94 23.21
C PHE A 334 3.35 9.30 22.56
N ASN A 335 4.16 10.14 23.22
CA ASN A 335 4.89 11.13 22.43
C ASN A 335 5.79 10.41 21.42
N TRP A 336 6.14 11.09 20.32
CA TRP A 336 6.96 10.49 19.25
C TRP A 336 8.31 9.90 19.75
N ASP A 337 8.89 10.49 20.80
CA ASP A 337 10.12 10.01 21.44
C ASP A 337 9.93 8.81 22.39
N GLY A 338 8.72 8.33 22.55
CA GLY A 338 8.35 7.21 23.43
C GLY A 338 8.03 7.61 24.86
N SER A 339 8.06 8.90 25.19
CA SER A 339 7.63 9.39 26.52
C SER A 339 6.11 9.47 26.64
N SER A 340 5.62 9.62 27.88
CA SER A 340 4.20 9.83 28.20
C SER A 340 3.27 8.71 27.69
N PRO A 341 3.52 7.43 28.05
CA PRO A 341 2.66 6.33 27.66
C PRO A 341 1.21 6.53 28.17
N SER A 342 0.26 6.14 27.35
CA SER A 342 -1.17 6.20 27.69
C SER A 342 -2.00 5.24 26.84
N GLU A 343 -3.22 5.00 27.27
CA GLU A 343 -4.15 4.02 26.70
C GLU A 343 -3.58 2.59 26.68
N SER A 344 -4.43 1.61 26.69
CA SER A 344 -4.01 0.20 26.63
C SER A 344 -3.69 -0.20 25.19
N TYR A 345 -2.72 -1.08 25.03
CA TYR A 345 -2.32 -1.66 23.74
C TYR A 345 -3.52 -2.23 23.00
N THR A 346 -3.65 -1.91 21.72
CA THR A 346 -4.86 -2.17 20.95
C THR A 346 -4.77 -3.40 20.06
N VAL A 347 -5.92 -3.85 19.59
CA VAL A 347 -6.04 -4.96 18.64
C VAL A 347 -5.46 -4.60 17.28
N GLY A 348 -5.65 -3.34 16.83
CA GLY A 348 -5.07 -2.81 15.60
C GLY A 348 -3.56 -2.82 15.63
N GLU A 349 -2.96 -2.32 16.73
CA GLU A 349 -1.51 -2.33 16.93
C GLU A 349 -0.92 -3.73 16.99
N THR A 350 -1.61 -4.65 17.68
CA THR A 350 -1.21 -6.06 17.73
C THR A 350 -1.05 -6.64 16.32
N GLY A 351 -2.01 -6.35 15.43
CA GLY A 351 -1.93 -6.77 14.03
C GLY A 351 -0.82 -6.07 13.27
N ALA A 352 -0.76 -4.75 13.33
CA ALA A 352 0.20 -3.94 12.57
C ALA A 352 1.66 -4.27 12.94
N ASN A 353 1.98 -4.37 14.24
CA ASN A 353 3.31 -4.73 14.71
C ASN A 353 3.70 -6.17 14.32
N ALA A 354 2.75 -7.11 14.32
CA ALA A 354 3.01 -8.45 13.84
C ALA A 354 3.34 -8.49 12.33
N VAL A 355 2.74 -7.60 11.51
CA VAL A 355 3.12 -7.46 10.09
C VAL A 355 4.53 -6.87 9.95
N ALA A 356 4.92 -5.89 10.77
CA ALA A 356 6.29 -5.38 10.78
C ALA A 356 7.32 -6.48 11.07
N CYS A 357 6.95 -7.53 11.79
CA CYS A 357 7.83 -8.68 12.07
C CYS A 357 8.26 -9.46 10.81
N TYR A 358 7.63 -9.28 9.65
CA TYR A 358 8.16 -9.82 8.39
C TYR A 358 9.60 -9.38 8.13
N CYS A 359 9.96 -8.16 8.52
CA CYS A 359 11.31 -7.62 8.41
C CYS A 359 12.34 -8.34 9.32
N LEU A 360 11.88 -9.10 10.31
CA LEU A 360 12.73 -9.72 11.36
C LEU A 360 12.68 -11.24 11.36
N LEU A 361 11.91 -11.88 10.48
CA LEU A 361 11.73 -13.35 10.47
C LEU A 361 13.03 -14.14 10.41
N ASN A 362 14.06 -13.60 9.76
CA ASN A 362 15.35 -14.24 9.60
C ASN A 362 16.43 -13.70 10.57
N ASN A 363 16.03 -12.89 11.56
CA ASN A 363 16.98 -12.32 12.52
C ASN A 363 16.94 -13.07 13.85
N PRO A 364 17.99 -13.87 14.19
CA PRO A 364 18.00 -14.68 15.43
C PRO A 364 17.89 -13.86 16.72
N GLU A 365 18.32 -12.60 16.71
CA GLU A 365 18.23 -11.72 17.89
C GLU A 365 16.80 -11.34 18.24
N TYR A 366 15.88 -11.44 17.27
CA TYR A 366 14.48 -11.08 17.41
C TYR A 366 13.52 -12.28 17.37
N GLU A 367 14.02 -13.51 17.35
CA GLU A 367 13.19 -14.72 17.23
C GLU A 367 12.07 -14.77 18.27
N ASP A 368 12.40 -14.52 19.55
CA ASP A 368 11.43 -14.54 20.65
C ASP A 368 10.40 -13.39 20.53
N ALA A 369 10.85 -12.19 20.16
CA ALA A 369 9.98 -11.03 19.96
C ALA A 369 9.03 -11.23 18.77
N VAL A 370 9.53 -11.76 17.66
CA VAL A 370 8.74 -12.14 16.48
C VAL A 370 7.67 -13.15 16.86
N LYS A 371 8.08 -14.22 17.54
CA LYS A 371 7.15 -15.27 17.99
C LYS A 371 6.07 -14.71 18.90
N ARG A 372 6.43 -13.86 19.87
CA ARG A 372 5.49 -13.19 20.77
C ARG A 372 4.46 -12.34 20.00
N ASN A 373 4.89 -11.48 19.08
CA ASN A 373 4.00 -10.67 18.28
C ASN A 373 3.04 -11.52 17.43
N LEU A 374 3.55 -12.59 16.81
CA LEU A 374 2.73 -13.52 16.05
C LEU A 374 1.72 -14.27 16.95
N GLU A 375 2.11 -14.73 18.13
CA GLU A 375 1.21 -15.37 19.10
C GLU A 375 0.13 -14.39 19.58
N MET A 376 0.50 -13.15 19.89
CA MET A 376 -0.46 -12.10 20.26
C MET A 376 -1.47 -11.88 19.15
N ALA A 377 -1.03 -11.67 17.90
CA ALA A 377 -1.92 -11.47 16.75
C ALA A 377 -2.82 -12.69 16.49
N TRP A 378 -2.29 -13.91 16.61
CA TRP A 378 -3.09 -15.12 16.46
C TRP A 378 -4.18 -15.27 17.53
N ASN A 379 -3.88 -14.89 18.78
CA ASN A 379 -4.78 -15.09 19.92
C ASN A 379 -5.79 -13.95 20.12
N VAL A 380 -5.64 -12.84 19.41
CA VAL A 380 -6.62 -11.74 19.48
C VAL A 380 -8.01 -12.22 19.10
N LYS A 381 -8.98 -11.82 19.92
CA LYS A 381 -10.40 -12.03 19.61
C LYS A 381 -10.92 -10.85 18.81
N PRO A 382 -11.76 -11.09 17.78
CA PRO A 382 -12.39 -10.01 17.04
C PRO A 382 -13.17 -9.07 17.97
N LEU A 383 -13.06 -7.78 17.70
CA LEU A 383 -13.68 -6.74 18.54
C LEU A 383 -15.20 -6.70 18.37
N LYS A 384 -15.90 -6.39 19.47
CA LYS A 384 -17.34 -6.15 19.51
C LYS A 384 -17.64 -4.74 20.03
N GLY A 385 -18.85 -4.27 19.81
CA GLY A 385 -19.30 -2.99 20.34
C GLY A 385 -18.82 -1.78 19.56
N GLN A 386 -18.71 -0.65 20.24
CA GLN A 386 -18.53 0.66 19.62
C GLN A 386 -17.19 0.80 18.85
N TYR A 387 -16.11 0.24 19.35
CA TYR A 387 -14.75 0.47 18.80
C TYR A 387 -14.27 -0.63 17.84
N ARG A 388 -15.19 -1.49 17.35
CA ARG A 388 -14.84 -2.60 16.44
C ARG A 388 -14.48 -2.19 15.02
N TYR A 389 -14.78 -0.94 14.62
CA TYR A 389 -14.57 -0.46 13.26
C TYR A 389 -13.07 -0.36 12.92
N TYR A 390 -12.36 0.62 13.48
CA TYR A 390 -11.01 0.95 13.06
C TYR A 390 -10.00 -0.15 13.42
N ASP A 391 -9.82 -0.42 14.72
CA ASP A 391 -8.89 -1.46 15.18
C ASP A 391 -9.25 -2.85 14.62
N GLY A 392 -10.53 -3.15 14.48
CA GLY A 392 -10.99 -4.42 13.91
C GLY A 392 -10.63 -4.57 12.43
N LEU A 393 -10.78 -3.53 11.62
CA LEU A 393 -10.41 -3.57 10.21
C LEU A 393 -8.91 -3.58 9.99
N VAL A 394 -8.13 -2.79 10.73
CA VAL A 394 -6.67 -2.82 10.68
C VAL A 394 -6.15 -4.20 11.08
N HIS A 395 -6.69 -4.78 12.15
CA HIS A 395 -6.35 -6.15 12.55
C HIS A 395 -6.72 -7.16 11.45
N TYR A 396 -7.89 -7.05 10.83
CA TYR A 396 -8.29 -8.00 9.78
C TYR A 396 -7.36 -7.91 8.56
N LEU A 397 -7.01 -6.69 8.11
CA LEU A 397 -6.02 -6.49 7.04
C LEU A 397 -4.68 -7.11 7.43
N SER A 398 -4.21 -6.86 8.66
CA SER A 398 -2.98 -7.46 9.19
C SER A 398 -3.03 -9.00 9.17
N MET A 399 -4.16 -9.58 9.55
CA MET A 399 -4.34 -11.04 9.51
C MET A 399 -4.33 -11.59 8.09
N LEU A 400 -4.83 -10.87 7.09
CA LEU A 400 -4.69 -11.27 5.69
C LEU A 400 -3.22 -11.36 5.27
N HIS A 401 -2.38 -10.41 5.69
CA HIS A 401 -0.95 -10.45 5.45
C HIS A 401 -0.32 -11.66 6.16
N LEU A 402 -0.54 -11.80 7.46
CA LEU A 402 0.06 -12.85 8.29
C LEU A 402 -0.41 -14.27 7.93
N CYS A 403 -1.63 -14.41 7.42
CA CYS A 403 -2.15 -15.68 6.90
C CYS A 403 -1.66 -16.02 5.48
N GLY A 404 -0.85 -15.16 4.85
CA GLY A 404 -0.41 -15.35 3.46
C GLY A 404 -1.55 -15.24 2.43
N SER A 405 -2.64 -14.60 2.82
CA SER A 405 -3.85 -14.45 2.00
C SER A 405 -3.96 -13.09 1.32
N PHE A 406 -3.14 -12.12 1.74
CA PHE A 406 -3.00 -10.87 1.01
C PHE A 406 -2.07 -11.08 -0.19
N LYS A 407 -2.66 -11.25 -1.37
CA LYS A 407 -1.92 -11.59 -2.60
C LYS A 407 -1.96 -10.46 -3.61
N ILE A 408 -0.89 -10.33 -4.37
CA ILE A 408 -0.86 -9.48 -5.55
C ILE A 408 -1.52 -10.24 -6.70
N TRP A 409 -2.73 -9.82 -7.05
CA TRP A 409 -3.46 -10.33 -8.20
C TRP A 409 -2.92 -9.64 -9.46
N LYS A 410 -1.97 -10.28 -10.12
CA LYS A 410 -1.33 -9.74 -11.33
C LYS A 410 -2.25 -9.81 -12.53
N PRO A 411 -2.13 -8.89 -13.51
CA PRO A 411 -2.73 -9.07 -14.82
C PRO A 411 -2.29 -10.41 -15.40
N GLU A 412 -3.23 -11.12 -16.03
CA GLU A 412 -2.82 -12.28 -16.83
C GLU A 412 -1.85 -11.84 -17.92
N PRO A 413 -0.80 -12.63 -18.21
CA PRO A 413 0.00 -12.38 -19.40
C PRO A 413 -0.95 -12.33 -20.58
N ILE A 414 -0.85 -11.30 -21.43
CA ILE A 414 -1.54 -11.28 -22.70
C ILE A 414 -0.98 -12.46 -23.49
N VAL A 415 -1.63 -13.62 -23.34
CA VAL A 415 -1.42 -14.72 -24.26
C VAL A 415 -2.12 -14.26 -25.52
N ASP A 416 -1.32 -13.81 -26.50
CA ASP A 416 -1.82 -13.50 -27.83
C ASP A 416 -2.66 -14.70 -28.28
N SER A 417 -3.99 -14.56 -28.26
CA SER A 417 -4.94 -15.59 -28.69
C SER A 417 -4.82 -15.89 -30.20
N LEU A 418 -3.82 -15.35 -30.85
CA LEU A 418 -3.43 -15.62 -32.23
C LEU A 418 -2.57 -16.89 -32.38
N MET A 419 -2.16 -17.57 -31.29
CA MET A 419 -1.46 -18.86 -31.41
C MET A 419 -2.40 -20.09 -31.39
N GLY A 420 -3.72 -19.90 -31.44
CA GLY A 420 -4.75 -20.96 -31.34
C GLY A 420 -5.43 -21.36 -32.66
N THR A 421 -5.03 -20.86 -33.83
CA THR A 421 -5.50 -21.37 -35.11
C THR A 421 -4.34 -22.01 -35.89
N THR A 422 -4.27 -23.32 -35.84
CA THR A 422 -3.54 -24.13 -36.84
C THR A 422 -4.13 -23.85 -38.20
N THR A 423 -3.73 -22.76 -38.85
CA THR A 423 -3.86 -22.63 -40.30
C THR A 423 -2.58 -23.12 -40.94
N LYS A 424 -2.75 -24.22 -41.68
CA LYS A 424 -1.75 -24.73 -42.59
C LYS A 424 -1.27 -23.60 -43.51
N GLY A 425 0.06 -23.35 -43.48
CA GLY A 425 0.81 -22.86 -44.62
C GLY A 425 0.55 -21.42 -45.05
N VAL A 426 1.05 -20.46 -44.24
CA VAL A 426 1.57 -19.18 -44.79
C VAL A 426 2.99 -19.04 -44.29
N THR A 427 3.94 -19.24 -45.17
CA THR A 427 5.35 -18.86 -44.93
C THR A 427 5.45 -17.34 -44.99
N ASP A 428 5.23 -16.69 -43.84
CA ASP A 428 5.43 -15.24 -43.74
C ASP A 428 6.92 -14.95 -43.74
N LYS A 429 7.38 -14.42 -44.86
CA LYS A 429 8.78 -14.02 -45.10
C LYS A 429 9.22 -12.78 -44.31
N ASN A 430 8.39 -12.27 -43.40
CA ASN A 430 8.66 -11.12 -42.54
C ASN A 430 8.60 -11.51 -41.04
N ALA A 431 9.31 -12.56 -40.62
CA ALA A 431 9.58 -12.78 -39.22
C ALA A 431 10.32 -11.55 -38.68
N ASP A 432 9.63 -10.76 -37.87
CA ASP A 432 10.19 -9.55 -37.25
C ASP A 432 11.43 -9.94 -36.42
N ASN A 433 12.61 -9.54 -36.87
CA ASN A 433 13.90 -9.83 -36.23
C ASN A 433 14.08 -9.07 -34.92
N ALA A 434 12.97 -8.61 -34.32
CA ALA A 434 12.94 -7.82 -33.11
C ALA A 434 13.30 -8.65 -31.87
N TRP A 435 13.93 -7.97 -30.94
CA TRP A 435 14.21 -8.47 -29.60
C TRP A 435 13.14 -7.99 -28.65
N TYR A 436 12.75 -8.83 -27.69
CA TYR A 436 11.82 -8.50 -26.63
C TYR A 436 12.43 -8.86 -25.27
N ALA A 437 12.27 -8.01 -24.29
CA ALA A 437 12.52 -8.37 -22.90
C ALA A 437 11.51 -9.44 -22.43
N PHE A 438 11.79 -10.09 -21.31
CA PHE A 438 10.95 -11.20 -20.83
C PHE A 438 9.54 -10.71 -20.38
N ASP A 439 9.39 -9.42 -20.13
CA ASP A 439 8.12 -8.74 -19.84
C ASP A 439 7.32 -8.33 -21.10
N GLY A 440 7.81 -8.69 -22.29
CA GLY A 440 7.18 -8.35 -23.56
C GLY A 440 7.61 -7.01 -24.17
N THR A 441 8.43 -6.23 -23.50
CA THR A 441 8.91 -4.94 -24.00
C THR A 441 9.81 -5.09 -25.22
N ARG A 442 9.44 -4.47 -26.34
CA ARG A 442 10.23 -4.51 -27.59
C ARG A 442 11.53 -3.73 -27.43
N GLN A 443 12.65 -4.35 -27.77
CA GLN A 443 13.98 -3.73 -27.79
C GLN A 443 14.32 -3.22 -29.19
N HIS A 444 14.79 -1.99 -29.30
CA HIS A 444 15.12 -1.36 -30.58
C HIS A 444 16.37 -1.96 -31.27
N CYS A 445 17.21 -2.67 -30.50
CA CYS A 445 18.41 -3.35 -31.01
C CYS A 445 18.69 -4.62 -30.19
N LYS A 446 19.76 -5.36 -30.57
CA LYS A 446 20.21 -6.51 -29.74
C LYS A 446 20.58 -5.99 -28.34
N PRO A 447 19.98 -6.54 -27.28
CA PRO A 447 20.31 -6.12 -25.92
C PRO A 447 21.79 -6.31 -25.61
N SER A 448 22.40 -5.31 -25.01
CA SER A 448 23.77 -5.35 -24.50
C SER A 448 23.87 -5.79 -23.05
N LYS A 449 22.75 -5.74 -22.32
CA LYS A 449 22.67 -6.14 -20.91
C LYS A 449 22.51 -7.66 -20.83
N LYS A 450 23.28 -8.30 -19.92
CA LYS A 450 23.12 -9.73 -19.64
C LYS A 450 21.70 -10.01 -19.16
N GLY A 451 21.08 -11.03 -19.72
CA GLY A 451 19.69 -11.35 -19.35
C GLY A 451 19.01 -12.35 -20.28
N VAL A 452 17.75 -12.62 -20.00
CA VAL A 452 16.90 -13.47 -20.81
C VAL A 452 16.00 -12.61 -21.67
N TYR A 453 16.02 -12.88 -22.98
CA TYR A 453 15.25 -12.14 -23.98
C TYR A 453 14.50 -13.12 -24.89
N VAL A 454 13.53 -12.62 -25.64
CA VAL A 454 12.83 -13.37 -26.68
C VAL A 454 13.21 -12.78 -28.04
N LYS A 455 13.61 -13.63 -28.97
CA LYS A 455 13.86 -13.27 -30.37
C LYS A 455 13.23 -14.32 -31.27
N ASN A 456 12.42 -13.90 -32.23
CA ASN A 456 11.70 -14.81 -33.14
C ASN A 456 10.92 -15.91 -32.38
N GLY A 457 10.26 -15.54 -31.28
CA GLY A 457 9.50 -16.48 -30.43
C GLY A 457 10.36 -17.47 -29.61
N LYS A 458 11.69 -17.32 -29.61
CA LYS A 458 12.60 -18.21 -28.88
C LYS A 458 13.32 -17.45 -27.74
N LYS A 459 13.45 -18.13 -26.61
CA LYS A 459 14.24 -17.65 -25.48
C LYS A 459 15.74 -17.58 -25.86
N VAL A 460 16.36 -16.42 -25.67
CA VAL A 460 17.78 -16.18 -25.94
C VAL A 460 18.42 -15.60 -24.68
N ILE A 461 19.54 -16.20 -24.27
CA ILE A 461 20.34 -15.68 -23.14
C ILE A 461 21.44 -14.78 -23.72
N VAL A 462 21.47 -13.51 -23.31
CA VAL A 462 22.56 -12.58 -23.60
C VAL A 462 23.52 -12.62 -22.40
N GLN A 463 24.76 -13.02 -22.64
CA GLN A 463 25.83 -13.18 -21.64
C GLN A 463 26.68 -11.92 -21.53
#